data_1d8b142415655e343b8b5dde3dfe18fa
#
_entry.id   1d8b142415655e343b8b5dde3dfe18fa
#
_cell.length_a   1.000
_cell.length_b   1.000
_cell.length_c   1.000
_cell.angle_alpha   90.00
_cell.angle_beta   90.00
_cell.angle_gamma   90.00
#
_symmetry.space_group_name_H-M   'P 1'
#
loop_
_entity.id
_entity.type
_entity.pdbx_description
1 polymer ?
#
loop_
_entity_poly.entity_id
_entity_poly.type
_entity_poly.pdbx_seq_one_letter_code
_entity_poly.pdbx_strand_id
1 'polypeptide(L)'
;MKILIGTKNKGKIGGAKRAFEKYFKDVTIEGISVESEVADQPVNDEILQGAKNRVKNLKKYAEENMIEADFFVAMESGITDKFGTWLNLTTVYIENKN
;
A
#
# COMPACT_ATOMS: atom_id res chain seq x y z
N MET A 1 -6.92 -3.70 16.16
CA MET A 1 -6.24 -4.00 14.84
C MET A 1 -5.73 -2.69 14.28
N LYS A 2 -4.43 -2.56 14.16
CA LYS A 2 -3.83 -1.35 13.59
C LYS A 2 -3.23 -1.63 12.22
N ILE A 3 -3.52 -0.76 11.25
CA ILE A 3 -3.05 -0.87 9.88
C ILE A 3 -2.33 0.42 9.50
N LEU A 4 -1.18 0.30 8.84
CA LEU A 4 -0.51 1.43 8.21
C LEU A 4 -0.68 1.31 6.70
N ILE A 5 -1.04 2.41 6.06
CA ILE A 5 -1.18 2.48 4.60
C ILE A 5 -0.26 3.55 4.04
N GLY A 6 0.43 3.24 2.94
CA GLY A 6 1.45 4.09 2.34
C GLY A 6 0.91 5.23 1.49
N THR A 7 -0.05 5.97 2.00
CA THR A 7 -0.63 7.14 1.33
C THR A 7 -1.32 8.03 2.35
N LYS A 8 -1.44 9.32 2.02
CA LYS A 8 -2.26 10.24 2.80
C LYS A 8 -3.58 10.58 2.11
N ASN A 9 -3.87 9.93 1.00
CA ASN A 9 -5.12 10.14 0.25
C ASN A 9 -6.30 9.61 1.06
N LYS A 10 -7.21 10.50 1.44
CA LYS A 10 -8.35 10.16 2.32
C LYS A 10 -9.29 9.11 1.71
N GLY A 11 -9.49 9.17 0.40
CA GLY A 11 -10.34 8.19 -0.29
C GLY A 11 -9.75 6.78 -0.23
N LYS A 12 -8.45 6.66 -0.45
CA LYS A 12 -7.75 5.38 -0.38
C LYS A 12 -7.74 4.84 1.05
N ILE A 13 -7.47 5.70 2.03
CA ILE A 13 -7.50 5.33 3.44
C ILE A 13 -8.88 4.82 3.83
N GLY A 14 -9.93 5.57 3.49
CA GLY A 14 -11.31 5.19 3.80
C GLY A 14 -11.75 3.90 3.12
N GLY A 15 -11.36 3.71 1.86
CA GLY A 15 -11.65 2.47 1.14
C GLY A 15 -10.99 1.26 1.76
N ALA A 16 -9.72 1.39 2.13
CA ALA A 16 -8.98 0.32 2.80
C ALA A 16 -9.61 -0.02 4.16
N LYS A 17 -9.97 1.01 4.94
CA LYS A 17 -10.61 0.81 6.23
C LYS A 17 -11.92 0.02 6.09
N ARG A 18 -12.76 0.43 5.16
CA ARG A 18 -14.04 -0.27 4.92
C ARG A 18 -13.82 -1.73 4.52
N ALA A 19 -12.80 -2.01 3.71
CA ALA A 19 -12.49 -3.36 3.28
C ALA A 19 -12.05 -4.23 4.46
N PHE A 20 -11.16 -3.73 5.31
CA PHE A 20 -10.69 -4.46 6.48
C PHE A 20 -11.80 -4.66 7.51
N GLU A 21 -12.70 -3.69 7.66
CA GLU A 21 -13.84 -3.79 8.61
C GLU A 21 -14.81 -4.90 8.27
N LYS A 22 -14.81 -5.40 7.04
CA LYS A 22 -15.61 -6.56 6.65
C LYS A 22 -15.11 -7.85 7.29
N TYR A 23 -13.85 -7.91 7.68
CA TYR A 23 -13.22 -9.12 8.19
C TYR A 23 -12.73 -9.01 9.61
N PHE A 24 -12.51 -7.80 10.11
CA PHE A 24 -11.94 -7.55 11.43
C PHE A 24 -12.74 -6.49 12.19
N LYS A 25 -12.70 -6.57 13.53
CA LYS A 25 -13.31 -5.58 14.41
C LYS A 25 -12.25 -4.57 14.86
N ASP A 26 -12.74 -3.39 15.25
CA ASP A 26 -11.89 -2.36 15.86
C ASP A 26 -10.68 -1.98 15.01
N VAL A 27 -10.94 -1.75 13.72
CA VAL A 27 -9.89 -1.39 12.76
C VAL A 27 -9.51 0.08 12.90
N THR A 28 -8.22 0.33 13.15
CA THR A 28 -7.62 1.66 13.10
C THR A 28 -6.64 1.69 11.94
N ILE A 29 -6.73 2.73 11.11
CA ILE A 29 -5.82 2.86 9.96
C ILE A 29 -5.18 4.24 9.97
N GLU A 30 -3.88 4.27 9.73
CA GLU A 30 -3.11 5.51 9.67
C GLU A 30 -2.38 5.58 8.34
N GLY A 31 -2.54 6.72 7.63
CA GLY A 31 -1.86 6.96 6.37
C GLY A 31 -0.51 7.62 6.57
N ILE A 32 0.51 7.07 5.95
CA ILE A 32 1.88 7.57 6.00
C ILE A 32 2.35 7.77 4.57
N SER A 33 2.88 8.95 4.26
CA SER A 33 3.47 9.21 2.95
C SER A 33 4.85 8.55 2.89
N VAL A 34 5.04 7.62 1.97
CA VAL A 34 6.31 6.90 1.77
C VAL A 34 6.65 6.85 0.29
N GLU A 35 7.93 6.68 0.00
CA GLU A 35 8.43 6.62 -1.38
C GLU A 35 8.21 5.24 -1.99
N SER A 36 7.88 5.21 -3.28
CA SER A 36 7.77 3.98 -4.07
C SER A 36 9.11 3.55 -4.65
N GLU A 37 10.04 4.49 -4.79
CA GLU A 37 11.38 4.26 -5.35
C GLU A 37 11.34 3.73 -6.79
N VAL A 38 10.26 4.01 -7.52
CA VAL A 38 10.11 3.72 -8.95
C VAL A 38 9.65 4.99 -9.66
N ALA A 39 9.54 4.94 -10.98
CA ALA A 39 9.10 6.09 -11.79
C ALA A 39 7.70 6.57 -11.36
N ASP A 40 7.41 7.86 -11.57
CA ASP A 40 6.09 8.44 -11.25
C ASP A 40 4.97 7.72 -12.00
N GLN A 41 5.24 7.28 -13.23
CA GLN A 41 4.32 6.46 -14.01
C GLN A 41 4.96 5.07 -14.16
N PRO A 42 4.72 4.15 -13.19
CA PRO A 42 5.31 2.80 -13.28
C PRO A 42 4.79 2.03 -14.48
N VAL A 43 5.65 1.18 -15.03
CA VAL A 43 5.32 0.33 -16.19
C VAL A 43 5.58 -1.13 -15.82
N ASN A 44 4.61 -1.98 -16.10
CA ASN A 44 4.72 -3.44 -15.92
C ASN A 44 5.16 -3.81 -14.48
N ASP A 45 6.30 -4.49 -14.33
CA ASP A 45 6.75 -4.98 -13.03
C ASP A 45 7.05 -3.88 -12.01
N GLU A 46 7.27 -2.65 -12.47
CA GLU A 46 7.49 -1.52 -11.57
C GLU A 46 6.26 -1.23 -10.71
N ILE A 47 5.06 -1.60 -11.15
CA ILE A 47 3.82 -1.37 -10.40
C ILE A 47 3.89 -2.17 -9.09
N LEU A 48 4.15 -3.45 -9.18
CA LEU A 48 4.29 -4.30 -7.99
C LEU A 48 5.52 -3.92 -7.17
N GLN A 49 6.63 -3.65 -7.84
CA GLN A 49 7.86 -3.26 -7.14
C GLN A 49 7.65 -1.97 -6.35
N GLY A 50 6.93 -0.99 -6.92
CA GLY A 50 6.61 0.25 -6.21
C GLY A 50 5.77 0.01 -4.96
N ALA A 51 4.77 -0.86 -5.06
CA ALA A 51 3.93 -1.21 -3.91
C ALA A 51 4.76 -1.91 -2.82
N LYS A 52 5.63 -2.83 -3.20
CA LYS A 52 6.53 -3.53 -2.26
C LYS A 52 7.49 -2.55 -1.58
N ASN A 53 8.04 -1.61 -2.35
CA ASN A 53 8.95 -0.61 -1.79
C ASN A 53 8.23 0.28 -0.77
N ARG A 54 6.98 0.65 -1.04
CA ARG A 54 6.20 1.44 -0.08
C ARG A 54 5.95 0.67 1.21
N VAL A 55 5.64 -0.61 1.14
CA VAL A 55 5.45 -1.44 2.35
C VAL A 55 6.76 -1.57 3.12
N LYS A 56 7.88 -1.77 2.43
CA LYS A 56 9.20 -1.80 3.07
C LYS A 56 9.46 -0.50 3.82
N ASN A 57 9.15 0.63 3.20
CA ASN A 57 9.36 1.94 3.82
C ASN A 57 8.37 2.20 4.97
N LEU A 58 7.14 1.66 4.88
CA LEU A 58 6.19 1.71 5.99
C LEU A 58 6.70 0.93 7.20
N LYS A 59 7.25 -0.27 6.98
CA LYS A 59 7.80 -1.09 8.06
C LYS A 59 8.98 -0.39 8.72
N LYS A 60 9.83 0.25 7.93
CA LYS A 60 10.94 1.04 8.45
C LYS A 60 10.44 2.21 9.30
N TYR A 61 9.43 2.93 8.81
CA TYR A 61 8.81 4.02 9.55
C TYR A 61 8.24 3.54 10.90
N ALA A 62 7.54 2.42 10.87
CA ALA A 62 6.95 1.85 12.08
C ALA A 62 8.02 1.49 13.10
N GLU A 63 9.11 0.88 12.66
CA GLU A 63 10.23 0.52 13.53
C GLU A 63 10.88 1.77 14.14
N GLU A 64 11.15 2.79 13.31
CA GLU A 64 11.79 4.02 13.77
C GLU A 64 10.91 4.81 14.74
N ASN A 65 9.59 4.69 14.64
CA ASN A 65 8.64 5.41 15.48
C ASN A 65 7.97 4.53 16.53
N MET A 66 8.45 3.31 16.69
CA MET A 66 7.95 2.35 17.69
C MET A 66 6.44 2.13 17.57
N ILE A 67 5.96 1.99 16.34
CA ILE A 67 4.55 1.73 16.05
C ILE A 67 4.37 0.24 15.83
N GLU A 68 3.45 -0.37 16.58
CA GLU A 68 3.06 -1.75 16.38
C GLU A 68 1.86 -1.79 15.42
N ALA A 69 2.03 -2.37 14.25
CA ALA A 69 0.95 -2.51 13.30
C ALA A 69 0.78 -3.98 12.93
N ASP A 70 -0.46 -4.36 12.65
CA ASP A 70 -0.80 -5.74 12.28
C ASP A 70 -0.64 -5.96 10.78
N PHE A 71 -0.96 -4.94 9.98
CA PHE A 71 -0.85 -5.01 8.53
C PHE A 71 -0.26 -3.73 7.97
N PHE A 72 0.45 -3.89 6.85
CA PHE A 72 1.03 -2.80 6.08
C PHE A 72 0.48 -2.89 4.66
N VAL A 73 -0.09 -1.79 4.19
CA VAL A 73 -0.81 -1.74 2.90
C VAL A 73 -0.20 -0.67 2.01
N ALA A 74 0.00 -0.98 0.76
CA ALA A 74 0.39 0.01 -0.23
C ALA A 74 -0.40 -0.20 -1.51
N MET A 75 -0.63 0.90 -2.21
CA MET A 75 -1.27 0.89 -3.51
C MET A 75 -0.34 1.56 -4.51
N GLU A 76 -0.24 0.99 -5.70
CA GLU A 76 0.54 1.57 -6.78
C GLU A 76 -0.23 1.40 -8.07
N SER A 77 -0.31 2.47 -8.87
CA SER A 77 -0.98 2.46 -10.16
C SER A 77 0.05 2.67 -11.26
N GLY A 78 -0.19 2.05 -12.40
CA GLY A 78 0.68 2.21 -13.54
C GLY A 78 0.06 1.61 -14.77
N ILE A 79 0.84 1.51 -15.84
CA ILE A 79 0.39 0.95 -17.10
C ILE A 79 1.12 -0.36 -17.39
N THR A 80 0.44 -1.27 -18.04
CA THR A 80 1.03 -2.56 -18.40
C THR A 80 0.52 -3.03 -19.77
N ASP A 81 1.40 -3.68 -20.52
CA ASP A 81 1.05 -4.34 -21.79
C ASP A 81 1.15 -5.86 -21.72
N LYS A 82 1.28 -6.40 -20.51
CA LYS A 82 1.47 -7.85 -20.31
C LYS A 82 0.30 -8.71 -20.75
N PHE A 83 -0.87 -8.11 -20.96
CA PHE A 83 -2.07 -8.84 -21.35
C PHE A 83 -2.43 -8.66 -22.83
N GLY A 84 -1.49 -8.23 -23.65
CA GLY A 84 -1.68 -8.05 -25.08
C GLY A 84 -2.25 -6.70 -25.48
N THR A 85 -2.57 -5.85 -24.54
CA THR A 85 -3.03 -4.47 -24.77
C THR A 85 -2.59 -3.61 -23.59
N TRP A 86 -2.59 -2.30 -23.78
CA TRP A 86 -2.24 -1.39 -22.69
C TRP A 86 -3.41 -1.22 -21.73
N LEU A 87 -3.15 -1.44 -20.45
CA LEU A 87 -4.12 -1.29 -19.37
C LEU A 87 -3.56 -0.39 -18.28
N ASN A 88 -4.47 0.34 -17.64
CA ASN A 88 -4.15 1.02 -16.38
C ASN A 88 -4.47 0.04 -15.25
N LEU A 89 -3.48 -0.25 -14.42
CA LEU A 89 -3.59 -1.26 -13.37
C LEU A 89 -3.26 -0.64 -12.02
N THR A 90 -4.08 -0.95 -11.02
CA THR A 90 -3.79 -0.59 -9.64
C THR A 90 -3.54 -1.86 -8.84
N THR A 91 -2.41 -1.92 -8.15
CA THR A 91 -2.05 -3.03 -7.28
C THR A 91 -2.26 -2.61 -5.84
N VAL A 92 -2.92 -3.46 -5.06
CA VAL A 92 -2.99 -3.32 -3.61
C VAL A 92 -2.13 -4.43 -3.02
N TYR A 93 -1.09 -4.05 -2.31
CA TYR A 93 -0.14 -4.99 -1.74
C TYR A 93 -0.22 -4.95 -0.22
N ILE A 94 -0.37 -6.11 0.41
CA ILE A 94 -0.59 -6.21 1.84
C ILE A 94 0.43 -7.18 2.44
N GLU A 95 1.09 -6.76 3.51
CA GLU A 95 1.93 -7.65 4.32
C GLU A 95 1.49 -7.58 5.77
N ASN A 96 1.60 -8.71 6.47
CA ASN A 96 1.43 -8.71 7.91
C ASN A 96 2.75 -8.31 8.58
N LYS A 97 2.76 -8.26 9.90
CA LYS A 97 3.93 -7.79 10.67
C LYS A 97 5.10 -8.79 10.70
N ASN A 98 4.87 -10.00 10.22
CA ASN A 98 5.94 -11.03 10.26
C ASN A 98 6.74 -11.08 8.94
#